data_4ce55de617b4f621440ff68856ebbeac
#
_entry.id   4ce55de617b4f621440ff68856ebbeac
#
_cell.length_a   1.000
_cell.length_b   1.000
_cell.length_c   1.000
_cell.angle_alpha   90.00
_cell.angle_beta   90.00
_cell.angle_gamma   90.00
#
_symmetry.space_group_name_H-M   'P 1'
#
loop_
_entity.id
_entity.type
_entity.pdbx_description
1 polymer ?
#
loop_
_entity_poly.entity_id
_entity_poly.type
_entity_poly.pdbx_seq_one_letter_code
_entity_poly.pdbx_strand_id
1 'polypeptide(L)'
;TVPDSLKNQEFEYKLELTAKAGSQLKEKYTAQKYTEEKPEGKAFQIKPGDKFTLQNGQTLKIYGLESGTTYTVTETKAAHFAGTAAQINAGDNAVERTADNGDVTATGAITGNKKTFVNYTNTYEAGVADPVDITTGFNKVLTGRDWKDSDSFTFTLKALTDGAPMPAN
;
A
#
# COMPACT_ATOMS: atom_id res chain seq x y z
N THR A 1 6.32 -1.12 -13.46
CA THR A 1 7.30 -1.79 -12.57
C THR A 1 7.51 -0.90 -11.35
N VAL A 2 7.48 -1.48 -10.15
CA VAL A 2 7.73 -0.73 -8.91
C VAL A 2 9.21 -0.31 -8.88
N PRO A 3 9.53 0.98 -8.64
CA PRO A 3 10.89 1.44 -8.50
C PRO A 3 11.65 0.73 -7.37
N ASP A 4 12.96 0.56 -7.50
CA ASP A 4 13.78 -0.11 -6.49
C ASP A 4 13.67 0.55 -5.11
N SER A 5 13.53 1.87 -5.05
CA SER A 5 13.32 2.63 -3.81
C SER A 5 12.03 2.27 -3.06
N LEU A 6 11.05 1.70 -3.75
CA LEU A 6 9.74 1.32 -3.19
C LEU A 6 9.56 -0.19 -3.04
N LYS A 7 10.54 -1.01 -3.42
CA LYS A 7 10.45 -2.48 -3.30
C LYS A 7 10.27 -2.95 -1.85
N ASN A 8 10.80 -2.20 -0.88
CA ASN A 8 10.69 -2.49 0.54
C ASN A 8 9.68 -1.56 1.24
N GLN A 9 8.70 -1.05 0.48
CA GLN A 9 7.63 -0.21 1.04
C GLN A 9 6.93 -0.97 2.17
N GLU A 10 6.79 -0.33 3.32
CA GLU A 10 5.94 -0.79 4.39
C GLU A 10 4.53 -0.21 4.24
N PHE A 11 3.53 -1.08 4.35
CA PHE A 11 2.12 -0.72 4.38
C PHE A 11 1.62 -0.81 5.81
N GLU A 12 0.94 0.23 6.27
CA GLU A 12 0.41 0.30 7.63
C GLU A 12 -1.01 -0.26 7.68
N TYR A 13 -1.25 -1.09 8.67
CA TYR A 13 -2.55 -1.70 8.96
C TYR A 13 -2.98 -1.38 10.39
N LYS A 14 -4.27 -1.24 10.62
CA LYS A 14 -4.90 -1.16 11.94
C LYS A 14 -5.80 -2.37 12.15
N LEU A 15 -5.65 -3.04 13.31
CA LEU A 15 -6.49 -4.17 13.72
C LEU A 15 -7.53 -3.71 14.72
N GLU A 16 -8.80 -3.90 14.43
CA GLU A 16 -9.89 -3.75 15.37
C GLU A 16 -10.60 -5.09 15.56
N LEU A 17 -10.96 -5.39 16.80
CA LEU A 17 -11.65 -6.63 17.17
C LEU A 17 -12.88 -6.30 18.00
N THR A 18 -13.95 -7.09 17.80
CA THR A 18 -15.15 -7.02 18.62
C THR A 18 -15.49 -8.43 19.10
N ALA A 19 -15.67 -8.57 20.40
CA ALA A 19 -16.03 -9.86 20.99
C ALA A 19 -17.41 -10.33 20.50
N LYS A 20 -17.58 -11.64 20.43
CA LYS A 20 -18.89 -12.25 20.31
C LYS A 20 -19.78 -11.83 21.49
N ALA A 21 -21.08 -11.70 21.26
CA ALA A 21 -22.06 -11.42 22.33
C ALA A 21 -21.90 -12.41 23.48
N GLY A 22 -21.79 -11.88 24.72
CA GLY A 22 -21.59 -12.66 25.93
C GLY A 22 -20.14 -13.09 26.21
N SER A 23 -19.18 -12.70 25.36
CA SER A 23 -17.76 -12.95 25.58
C SER A 23 -16.98 -11.63 25.73
N GLN A 24 -15.72 -11.73 26.16
CA GLN A 24 -14.81 -10.59 26.26
C GLN A 24 -13.55 -10.85 25.45
N LEU A 25 -12.98 -9.79 24.86
CA LEU A 25 -11.68 -9.87 24.23
C LEU A 25 -10.59 -10.04 25.29
N LYS A 26 -9.54 -10.75 24.92
CA LYS A 26 -8.28 -10.68 25.67
C LYS A 26 -7.66 -9.30 25.53
N GLU A 27 -6.93 -8.86 26.55
CA GLU A 27 -6.19 -7.60 26.46
C GLU A 27 -5.18 -7.60 25.32
N LYS A 28 -4.58 -8.75 25.04
CA LYS A 28 -3.56 -8.92 24.01
C LYS A 28 -3.58 -10.33 23.42
N TYR A 29 -3.07 -10.44 22.19
CA TYR A 29 -2.97 -11.67 21.43
C TYR A 29 -1.54 -11.87 20.97
N THR A 30 -1.12 -13.13 20.80
CA THR A 30 0.19 -13.43 20.19
C THR A 30 0.10 -13.23 18.68
N ALA A 31 1.05 -12.51 18.11
CA ALA A 31 1.20 -12.29 16.68
C ALA A 31 2.61 -12.67 16.22
N GLN A 32 2.72 -13.14 14.98
CA GLN A 32 3.98 -13.51 14.36
C GLN A 32 3.95 -13.13 12.88
N LYS A 33 4.99 -12.44 12.42
CA LYS A 33 5.20 -12.19 10.98
C LYS A 33 5.78 -13.42 10.30
N TYR A 34 5.43 -13.59 9.03
CA TYR A 34 5.91 -14.66 8.16
C TYR A 34 6.24 -14.09 6.78
N THR A 35 7.28 -14.63 6.16
CA THR A 35 7.59 -14.46 4.74
C THR A 35 7.72 -15.86 4.13
N GLU A 36 6.99 -16.13 3.04
CA GLU A 36 6.95 -17.46 2.41
C GLU A 36 6.68 -18.61 3.41
N GLU A 37 5.71 -18.44 4.30
CA GLU A 37 5.34 -19.39 5.37
C GLU A 37 6.45 -19.65 6.41
N LYS A 38 7.58 -18.93 6.36
CA LYS A 38 8.65 -18.98 7.36
C LYS A 38 8.48 -17.85 8.38
N PRO A 39 8.58 -18.13 9.70
CA PRO A 39 8.49 -17.09 10.71
C PRO A 39 9.64 -16.09 10.56
N GLU A 40 9.31 -14.80 10.64
CA GLU A 40 10.24 -13.70 10.56
C GLU A 40 10.32 -12.97 11.92
N GLY A 41 11.50 -12.94 12.48
CA GLY A 41 11.71 -12.38 13.82
C GLY A 41 11.06 -13.19 14.94
N LYS A 42 10.80 -12.54 16.07
CA LYS A 42 10.15 -13.16 17.24
C LYS A 42 8.66 -12.85 17.23
N ALA A 43 7.88 -13.76 17.79
CA ALA A 43 6.48 -13.50 18.11
C ALA A 43 6.36 -12.32 19.09
N PHE A 44 5.34 -11.50 18.94
CA PHE A 44 5.08 -10.32 19.75
C PHE A 44 3.61 -10.27 20.19
N GLN A 45 3.28 -9.31 21.04
CA GLN A 45 1.92 -9.11 21.50
C GLN A 45 1.28 -7.96 20.73
N ILE A 46 0.03 -8.16 20.29
CA ILE A 46 -0.80 -7.15 19.63
C ILE A 46 -2.12 -7.00 20.39
N LYS A 47 -2.62 -5.78 20.49
CA LYS A 47 -3.91 -5.45 21.13
C LYS A 47 -4.93 -5.05 20.07
N PRO A 48 -6.23 -5.20 20.37
CA PRO A 48 -7.26 -4.52 19.58
C PRO A 48 -6.99 -3.01 19.51
N GLY A 49 -7.01 -2.44 18.32
CA GLY A 49 -6.71 -1.04 18.05
C GLY A 49 -5.24 -0.75 17.67
N ASP A 50 -4.34 -1.72 17.84
CA ASP A 50 -2.93 -1.55 17.48
C ASP A 50 -2.74 -1.47 15.97
N LYS A 51 -1.68 -0.77 15.58
CA LYS A 51 -1.17 -0.71 14.21
C LYS A 51 0.02 -1.66 14.04
N PHE A 52 0.19 -2.13 12.84
CA PHE A 52 1.34 -2.93 12.41
C PHE A 52 1.69 -2.64 10.96
N THR A 53 2.88 -3.02 10.53
CA THR A 53 3.32 -2.86 9.15
C THR A 53 3.63 -4.20 8.52
N LEU A 54 3.37 -4.32 7.22
CA LEU A 54 3.80 -5.44 6.38
C LEU A 54 4.44 -4.91 5.11
N GLN A 55 5.44 -5.62 4.62
CA GLN A 55 6.01 -5.45 3.30
C GLN A 55 5.39 -6.44 2.31
N ASN A 56 5.67 -6.26 1.03
CA ASN A 56 5.23 -7.22 0.02
C ASN A 56 5.68 -8.65 0.34
N GLY A 57 4.76 -9.61 0.24
CA GLY A 57 5.00 -11.02 0.55
C GLY A 57 4.98 -11.39 2.04
N GLN A 58 4.81 -10.41 2.93
CA GLN A 58 4.69 -10.70 4.37
C GLN A 58 3.24 -11.00 4.77
N THR A 59 3.09 -11.82 5.79
CA THR A 59 1.82 -12.16 6.43
C THR A 59 1.95 -12.00 7.94
N LEU A 60 0.95 -11.40 8.59
CA LEU A 60 0.80 -11.41 10.05
C LEU A 60 -0.20 -12.49 10.43
N LYS A 61 0.23 -13.44 11.25
CA LYS A 61 -0.68 -14.43 11.88
C LYS A 61 -0.94 -14.02 13.32
N ILE A 62 -2.22 -13.97 13.70
CA ILE A 62 -2.68 -13.63 15.04
C ILE A 62 -3.35 -14.86 15.63
N TYR A 63 -2.94 -15.24 16.83
CA TYR A 63 -3.33 -16.49 17.46
C TYR A 63 -4.26 -16.26 18.67
N GLY A 64 -5.15 -17.22 18.90
CA GLY A 64 -5.98 -17.24 20.09
C GLY A 64 -7.25 -16.40 20.00
N LEU A 65 -7.65 -15.99 18.79
CA LEU A 65 -8.96 -15.39 18.53
C LEU A 65 -10.06 -16.45 18.67
N GLU A 66 -11.14 -16.10 19.34
CA GLU A 66 -12.27 -17.01 19.54
C GLU A 66 -13.22 -16.99 18.35
N SER A 67 -13.86 -18.13 18.09
CA SER A 67 -14.90 -18.22 17.08
C SER A 67 -16.06 -17.28 17.40
N GLY A 68 -16.48 -16.49 16.42
CA GLY A 68 -17.52 -15.46 16.57
C GLY A 68 -16.96 -14.07 16.92
N THR A 69 -15.63 -13.92 17.18
CA THR A 69 -15.00 -12.61 17.20
C THR A 69 -15.09 -12.00 15.80
N THR A 70 -15.51 -10.76 15.69
CA THR A 70 -15.43 -10.01 14.44
C THR A 70 -14.15 -9.19 14.41
N TYR A 71 -13.58 -9.05 13.21
CA TYR A 71 -12.39 -8.25 12.96
C TYR A 71 -12.68 -7.17 11.93
N THR A 72 -11.97 -6.07 12.06
CA THR A 72 -11.83 -5.03 11.03
C THR A 72 -10.35 -4.76 10.88
N VAL A 73 -9.84 -4.94 9.67
CA VAL A 73 -8.46 -4.60 9.32
C VAL A 73 -8.53 -3.47 8.30
N THR A 74 -7.86 -2.37 8.59
CA THR A 74 -7.79 -1.21 7.69
C THR A 74 -6.36 -1.01 7.25
N GLU A 75 -6.12 -1.04 5.94
CA GLU A 75 -4.87 -0.61 5.35
C GLU A 75 -4.94 0.88 5.05
N THR A 76 -3.98 1.64 5.56
CA THR A 76 -3.81 3.05 5.24
C THR A 76 -3.22 3.19 3.84
N LYS A 77 -3.81 4.06 3.02
CA LYS A 77 -3.28 4.35 1.68
C LYS A 77 -1.81 4.78 1.75
N ALA A 78 -0.96 4.07 1.03
CA ALA A 78 0.45 4.45 0.88
C ALA A 78 0.64 5.41 -0.30
N ALA A 79 1.59 6.34 -0.17
CA ALA A 79 1.98 7.23 -1.26
C ALA A 79 2.47 6.43 -2.47
N HIS A 80 2.16 6.88 -3.67
CA HIS A 80 2.48 6.23 -4.95
C HIS A 80 1.78 4.88 -5.20
N PHE A 81 0.82 4.51 -4.35
CA PHE A 81 -0.01 3.33 -4.58
C PHE A 81 -1.47 3.74 -4.64
N ALA A 82 -2.13 3.31 -5.67
CA ALA A 82 -3.56 3.44 -5.84
C ALA A 82 -4.18 2.07 -6.12
N GLY A 83 -5.48 2.00 -6.07
CA GLY A 83 -6.18 0.76 -6.36
C GLY A 83 -5.92 -0.33 -5.32
N THR A 84 -5.72 0.04 -4.06
CA THR A 84 -5.62 -0.94 -2.97
C THR A 84 -6.88 -1.79 -2.94
N ALA A 85 -6.72 -3.11 -2.97
CA ALA A 85 -7.82 -4.05 -2.95
C ALA A 85 -7.61 -5.10 -1.87
N ALA A 86 -8.64 -5.40 -1.09
CA ALA A 86 -8.68 -6.50 -0.15
C ALA A 86 -9.39 -7.69 -0.78
N GLN A 87 -8.73 -8.83 -0.80
CA GLN A 87 -9.33 -10.10 -1.19
C GLN A 87 -9.52 -10.97 0.05
N ILE A 88 -10.74 -11.42 0.24
CA ILE A 88 -11.14 -12.18 1.42
C ILE A 88 -11.48 -13.59 1.00
N ASN A 89 -11.05 -14.56 1.78
CA ASN A 89 -11.24 -15.96 1.45
C ASN A 89 -12.74 -16.30 1.39
N ALA A 90 -13.14 -17.03 0.35
CA ALA A 90 -14.52 -17.46 0.18
C ALA A 90 -14.99 -18.30 1.38
N GLY A 91 -16.12 -17.92 1.98
CA GLY A 91 -16.72 -18.57 3.14
C GLY A 91 -16.63 -17.78 4.43
N ASP A 92 -15.88 -16.69 4.46
CA ASP A 92 -15.95 -15.69 5.51
C ASP A 92 -16.95 -14.62 5.06
N ASN A 93 -17.86 -14.21 5.92
CA ASN A 93 -18.80 -13.12 5.65
C ASN A 93 -18.09 -11.76 5.69
N ALA A 94 -16.91 -11.68 5.11
CA ALA A 94 -16.09 -10.49 5.16
C ALA A 94 -16.48 -9.53 4.03
N VAL A 95 -16.49 -8.24 4.34
CA VAL A 95 -16.84 -7.17 3.41
C VAL A 95 -15.66 -6.25 3.24
N GLU A 96 -15.26 -6.06 1.99
CA GLU A 96 -14.27 -5.06 1.59
C GLU A 96 -14.94 -3.71 1.35
N ARG A 97 -14.31 -2.65 1.81
CA ARG A 97 -14.70 -1.26 1.53
C ARG A 97 -13.47 -0.40 1.30
N THR A 98 -13.53 0.44 0.28
CA THR A 98 -12.55 1.49 0.03
C THR A 98 -13.15 2.83 0.44
N ALA A 99 -12.45 3.58 1.29
CA ALA A 99 -12.85 4.92 1.69
C ALA A 99 -12.41 5.97 0.64
N ASP A 100 -13.00 7.18 0.70
CA ASP A 100 -12.69 8.28 -0.23
C ASP A 100 -11.22 8.71 -0.17
N ASN A 101 -10.56 8.58 1.00
CA ASN A 101 -9.14 8.83 1.15
C ASN A 101 -8.25 7.70 0.59
N GLY A 102 -8.84 6.61 0.12
CA GLY A 102 -8.16 5.45 -0.43
C GLY A 102 -7.73 4.40 0.58
N ASP A 103 -8.08 4.53 1.87
CA ASP A 103 -7.90 3.46 2.86
C ASP A 103 -8.81 2.28 2.52
N VAL A 104 -8.31 1.07 2.66
CA VAL A 104 -9.09 -0.14 2.39
C VAL A 104 -9.34 -0.91 3.67
N THR A 105 -10.61 -1.15 3.95
CA THR A 105 -11.06 -1.85 5.16
C THR A 105 -11.70 -3.18 4.79
N ALA A 106 -11.25 -4.26 5.45
CA ALA A 106 -11.88 -5.57 5.39
C ALA A 106 -12.46 -5.95 6.75
N THR A 107 -13.72 -6.35 6.76
CA THR A 107 -14.45 -6.76 7.97
C THR A 107 -15.00 -8.17 7.82
N GLY A 108 -14.82 -9.00 8.84
CA GLY A 108 -15.32 -10.37 8.84
C GLY A 108 -15.42 -10.96 10.24
N ALA A 109 -15.69 -12.26 10.30
CA ALA A 109 -15.80 -12.99 11.55
C ALA A 109 -14.87 -14.20 11.57
N ILE A 110 -14.31 -14.49 12.74
CA ILE A 110 -13.54 -15.70 12.99
C ILE A 110 -14.50 -16.89 13.07
N THR A 111 -14.29 -17.85 12.19
CA THR A 111 -15.08 -19.08 12.15
C THR A 111 -14.26 -20.23 12.71
N GLY A 112 -14.83 -20.99 13.63
CA GLY A 112 -14.16 -22.14 14.25
C GLY A 112 -13.75 -23.18 13.22
N ASN A 113 -12.56 -23.77 13.40
CA ASN A 113 -11.98 -24.80 12.53
C ASN A 113 -11.76 -24.39 11.06
N LYS A 114 -11.79 -23.10 10.77
CA LYS A 114 -11.46 -22.54 9.45
C LYS A 114 -10.31 -21.55 9.55
N LYS A 115 -9.45 -21.56 8.55
CA LYS A 115 -8.42 -20.54 8.38
C LYS A 115 -9.10 -19.29 7.83
N THR A 116 -9.06 -18.20 8.58
CA THR A 116 -9.54 -16.89 8.15
C THR A 116 -8.34 -16.04 7.75
N PHE A 117 -8.36 -15.44 6.57
CA PHE A 117 -7.31 -14.53 6.12
C PHE A 117 -7.84 -13.43 5.21
N VAL A 118 -7.13 -12.32 5.19
CA VAL A 118 -7.36 -11.17 4.32
C VAL A 118 -6.09 -10.93 3.52
N ASN A 119 -6.22 -10.82 2.21
CA ASN A 119 -5.14 -10.44 1.31
C ASN A 119 -5.36 -9.01 0.83
N TYR A 120 -4.32 -8.19 0.92
CA TYR A 120 -4.30 -6.85 0.35
C TYR A 120 -3.40 -6.83 -0.89
N THR A 121 -3.85 -6.14 -1.93
CA THR A 121 -3.08 -5.92 -3.15
C THR A 121 -2.91 -4.44 -3.38
N ASN A 122 -1.67 -3.99 -3.44
CA ASN A 122 -1.32 -2.61 -3.74
C ASN A 122 -0.77 -2.49 -5.15
N THR A 123 -1.40 -1.65 -5.96
CA THR A 123 -0.96 -1.35 -7.31
C THR A 123 -0.15 -0.06 -7.31
N TYR A 124 1.10 -0.14 -7.76
CA TYR A 124 1.92 1.04 -7.95
C TYR A 124 1.40 1.88 -9.11
N GLU A 125 1.12 3.13 -8.85
CA GLU A 125 0.88 4.14 -9.87
C GLU A 125 2.11 5.03 -9.97
N ALA A 126 2.74 5.02 -11.13
CA ALA A 126 3.71 6.05 -11.47
C ALA A 126 2.94 7.38 -11.49
N GLY A 127 3.08 8.16 -10.43
CA GLY A 127 2.49 9.49 -10.38
C GLY A 127 2.93 10.30 -11.59
N VAL A 128 2.03 11.09 -12.15
CA VAL A 128 2.44 12.18 -13.03
C VAL A 128 3.30 13.10 -12.17
N ALA A 129 4.56 13.28 -12.54
CA ALA A 129 5.39 14.27 -11.88
C ALA A 129 4.66 15.62 -11.98
N ASP A 130 4.69 16.40 -10.89
CA ASP A 130 4.24 17.78 -10.97
C ASP A 130 4.91 18.45 -12.17
N PRO A 131 4.19 19.29 -12.93
CA PRO A 131 4.77 19.97 -14.07
C PRO A 131 6.06 20.67 -13.63
N VAL A 132 7.19 20.20 -14.13
CA VAL A 132 8.46 20.88 -13.91
C VAL A 132 8.52 22.02 -14.91
N ASP A 133 8.60 23.25 -14.41
CA ASP A 133 8.86 24.39 -15.26
C ASP A 133 10.30 24.31 -15.79
N ILE A 134 10.45 23.73 -16.96
CA ILE A 134 11.74 23.60 -17.64
C ILE A 134 12.23 24.93 -18.23
N THR A 135 11.41 25.99 -18.23
CA THR A 135 11.82 27.30 -18.74
C THR A 135 12.92 27.94 -17.90
N THR A 136 12.98 27.63 -16.61
CA THR A 136 14.03 28.08 -15.70
C THR A 136 15.31 27.24 -15.77
N GLY A 137 15.25 26.01 -16.31
CA GLY A 137 16.38 25.08 -16.40
C GLY A 137 17.07 25.04 -17.76
N PHE A 138 16.46 25.60 -18.80
CA PHE A 138 17.00 25.60 -20.15
C PHE A 138 17.20 27.01 -20.64
N ASN A 139 18.43 27.34 -21.00
CA ASN A 139 18.76 28.64 -21.59
C ASN A 139 19.46 28.41 -22.92
N LYS A 140 18.86 28.88 -24.02
CA LYS A 140 19.47 28.85 -25.34
C LYS A 140 20.13 30.19 -25.61
N VAL A 141 21.45 30.19 -25.70
CA VAL A 141 22.24 31.35 -26.06
C VAL A 141 22.70 31.23 -27.53
N LEU A 142 22.43 32.25 -28.32
CA LEU A 142 22.94 32.37 -29.67
C LEU A 142 24.14 33.35 -29.66
N THR A 143 25.26 32.92 -30.24
CA THR A 143 26.45 33.75 -30.39
C THR A 143 26.83 33.88 -31.86
N GLY A 144 27.50 34.99 -32.23
CA GLY A 144 27.97 35.24 -33.57
C GLY A 144 27.00 36.00 -34.48
N ARG A 145 25.76 36.14 -34.13
CA ARG A 145 24.74 36.96 -34.79
C ARG A 145 23.54 37.22 -33.89
N ASP A 146 22.72 38.17 -34.22
CA ASP A 146 21.45 38.44 -33.56
C ASP A 146 20.37 37.38 -33.89
N TRP A 147 19.41 37.23 -33.01
CA TRP A 147 18.21 36.41 -33.19
C TRP A 147 17.38 36.90 -34.38
N LYS A 148 16.79 35.98 -35.13
CA LYS A 148 15.81 36.25 -36.18
C LYS A 148 14.51 35.56 -35.83
N ASP A 149 13.38 36.13 -36.23
CA ASP A 149 12.04 35.56 -35.97
C ASP A 149 11.86 34.17 -36.58
N SER A 150 12.67 33.83 -37.57
CA SER A 150 12.68 32.51 -38.21
C SER A 150 13.55 31.48 -37.50
N ASP A 151 14.29 31.86 -36.45
CA ASP A 151 15.13 30.90 -35.71
C ASP A 151 14.27 29.93 -34.90
N SER A 152 14.50 28.65 -35.11
CA SER A 152 13.81 27.56 -34.43
C SER A 152 14.82 26.50 -33.99
N PHE A 153 14.68 26.03 -32.79
CA PHE A 153 15.52 24.99 -32.19
C PHE A 153 14.67 23.91 -31.58
N THR A 154 14.96 22.66 -31.95
CA THR A 154 14.24 21.50 -31.38
C THR A 154 15.05 20.92 -30.24
N PHE A 155 14.37 20.68 -29.13
CA PHE A 155 14.91 19.98 -27.97
C PHE A 155 14.17 18.67 -27.80
N THR A 156 14.90 17.61 -27.47
CA THR A 156 14.28 16.30 -27.15
C THR A 156 14.49 16.00 -25.69
N LEU A 157 13.39 15.78 -24.97
CA LEU A 157 13.40 15.26 -23.60
C LEU A 157 13.40 13.73 -23.68
N LYS A 158 14.35 13.08 -23.01
CA LYS A 158 14.44 11.62 -22.97
C LYS A 158 14.55 11.14 -21.52
N ALA A 159 13.75 10.16 -21.16
CA ALA A 159 13.91 9.47 -19.89
C ALA A 159 15.27 8.74 -19.85
N LEU A 160 16.01 8.92 -18.77
CA LEU A 160 17.27 8.20 -18.50
C LEU A 160 17.03 6.90 -17.74
N THR A 161 15.87 6.79 -17.09
CA THR A 161 15.48 5.63 -16.30
C THR A 161 14.20 5.04 -16.90
N ASP A 162 14.16 3.72 -17.07
CA ASP A 162 12.94 3.02 -17.50
C ASP A 162 11.80 3.28 -16.52
N GLY A 163 10.62 3.65 -17.07
CA GLY A 163 9.44 3.95 -16.28
C GLY A 163 9.43 5.33 -15.61
N ALA A 164 10.40 6.20 -15.90
CA ALA A 164 10.33 7.59 -15.45
C ALA A 164 9.09 8.27 -16.06
N PRO A 165 8.26 8.97 -15.25
CA PRO A 165 7.13 9.70 -15.79
C PRO A 165 7.62 10.78 -16.75
N MET A 166 7.04 10.80 -17.95
CA MET A 166 7.32 11.80 -18.98
C MET A 166 6.08 12.66 -19.20
N PRO A 167 6.25 13.96 -19.50
CA PRO A 167 5.13 14.80 -19.88
C PRO A 167 4.37 14.18 -21.05
N ALA A 168 3.03 14.27 -21.00
CA ALA A 168 2.21 13.91 -22.15
C ALA A 168 2.49 14.88 -23.31
N ASN A 169 2.56 14.33 -24.55
CA ASN A 169 2.66 15.14 -25.76
C ASN A 169 1.37 15.92 -26.01
#